data_20d22e6a3af67056786724cc126e8232
#
_entry.id   20d22e6a3af67056786724cc126e8232
#
_cell.length_a   1.000
_cell.length_b   1.000
_cell.length_c   1.000
_cell.angle_alpha   90.00
_cell.angle_beta   90.00
_cell.angle_gamma   90.00
#
_symmetry.space_group_name_H-M   'P 1'
#
loop_
_entity.id
_entity.type
_entity.pdbx_description
1 polymer ?
#
loop_
_entity_poly.entity_id
_entity_poly.type
_entity_poly.pdbx_seq_one_letter_code
_entity_poly.pdbx_strand_id
1 'polypeptide(L)'
;EIYRSGAKSVHLGMGIPLYLYFTKDLFYMLLIGQTDPKAKKLIGKIQAQLKSNTRLINDYGRRFNYGDWTNGDFTTTDGVKFKALSISQSARGESEEENRPDYILVDDADTKKRCNNDKLSREAYDTVWEDIRGTFDEGGERQRFCVANNNFHPNTIIHQLKLQFKLINEKAKAAKRTIRHFVV
;
A
#
# COMPACT_ATOMS: atom_id res chain seq x y z
N GLU A 1 12.89 10.42 6.49
CA GLU A 1 12.38 9.47 7.50
C GLU A 1 11.31 10.17 8.36
N ILE A 2 10.08 9.65 8.38
CA ILE A 2 9.00 10.22 9.18
C ILE A 2 9.01 9.55 10.57
N TYR A 3 9.13 10.36 11.63
CA TYR A 3 9.17 9.89 13.02
C TYR A 3 7.82 9.25 13.46
N ARG A 4 7.85 8.53 14.57
CA ARG A 4 6.63 8.00 15.20
C ARG A 4 5.69 9.16 15.53
N SER A 5 4.40 9.03 15.27
CA SER A 5 3.37 10.09 15.36
C SER A 5 3.39 11.11 14.21
N GLY A 6 4.26 10.98 13.20
CA GLY A 6 4.27 11.82 11.99
C GLY A 6 3.15 11.52 10.99
N ALA A 7 2.04 10.91 11.44
CA ALA A 7 0.84 10.63 10.65
C ALA A 7 1.08 9.87 9.32
N LYS A 8 2.14 9.02 9.27
CA LYS A 8 2.49 8.21 8.08
C LYS A 8 1.30 7.53 7.43
N SER A 9 0.53 6.79 8.22
CA SER A 9 -0.66 6.06 7.74
C SER A 9 -1.75 7.00 7.21
N VAL A 10 -1.86 8.22 7.73
CA VAL A 10 -2.82 9.22 7.21
C VAL A 10 -2.34 9.79 5.89
N HIS A 11 -1.06 10.13 5.77
CA HIS A 11 -0.50 10.66 4.52
C HIS A 11 -0.49 9.61 3.42
N LEU A 12 0.10 8.44 3.68
CA LEU A 12 0.23 7.37 2.69
C LEU A 12 -1.07 6.58 2.48
N GLY A 13 -1.91 6.45 3.50
CA GLY A 13 -3.14 5.66 3.46
C GLY A 13 -4.41 6.48 3.16
N MET A 14 -4.35 7.80 3.08
CA MET A 14 -5.51 8.62 2.75
C MET A 14 -5.15 9.86 1.91
N GLY A 15 -4.22 10.70 2.36
CA GLY A 15 -3.94 11.99 1.71
C GLY A 15 -3.41 11.83 0.28
N ILE A 16 -2.33 11.05 0.12
CA ILE A 16 -1.74 10.79 -1.21
C ILE A 16 -2.71 10.02 -2.12
N PRO A 17 -3.36 8.92 -1.68
CA PRO A 17 -4.34 8.24 -2.51
C PRO A 17 -5.50 9.12 -2.97
N LEU A 18 -6.05 9.96 -2.10
CA LEU A 18 -7.10 10.91 -2.48
C LEU A 18 -6.60 11.95 -3.49
N TYR A 19 -5.39 12.48 -3.29
CA TYR A 19 -4.76 13.39 -4.26
C TYR A 19 -4.62 12.73 -5.63
N LEU A 20 -4.02 11.54 -5.68
CA LEU A 20 -3.85 10.77 -6.93
C LEU A 20 -5.19 10.43 -7.58
N TYR A 21 -6.20 10.09 -6.78
CA TYR A 21 -7.55 9.82 -7.24
C TYR A 21 -8.17 11.04 -7.94
N PHE A 22 -8.14 12.20 -7.30
CA PHE A 22 -8.71 13.42 -7.87
C PHE A 22 -7.90 14.01 -9.04
N THR A 23 -6.61 13.73 -9.12
CA THR A 23 -5.77 14.06 -10.27
C THR A 23 -5.84 13.03 -11.41
N LYS A 24 -6.70 12.00 -11.28
CA LYS A 24 -6.87 10.92 -12.26
C LYS A 24 -5.60 10.08 -12.51
N ASP A 25 -4.80 9.94 -11.50
CA ASP A 25 -3.52 9.22 -11.52
C ASP A 25 -3.53 8.00 -10.57
N LEU A 26 -4.71 7.50 -10.20
CA LEU A 26 -4.94 6.30 -9.41
C LEU A 26 -6.06 5.48 -10.06
N PHE A 27 -5.83 4.17 -10.21
CA PHE A 27 -6.82 3.22 -10.75
C PHE A 27 -7.19 2.13 -9.75
N TYR A 28 -6.21 1.61 -9.02
CA TYR A 28 -6.46 0.59 -8.02
C TYR A 28 -5.48 0.71 -6.84
N MET A 29 -6.02 1.01 -5.66
CA MET A 29 -5.27 1.01 -4.41
C MET A 29 -5.46 -0.30 -3.66
N LEU A 30 -4.36 -1.01 -3.39
CA LEU A 30 -4.31 -2.15 -2.49
C LEU A 30 -3.64 -1.75 -1.16
N LEU A 31 -4.36 -1.91 -0.06
CA LEU A 31 -3.86 -1.61 1.28
C LEU A 31 -3.68 -2.91 2.06
N ILE A 32 -2.47 -3.15 2.53
CA ILE A 32 -2.10 -4.32 3.34
C ILE A 32 -1.85 -3.88 4.78
N GLY A 33 -2.62 -4.40 5.70
CA GLY A 33 -2.45 -4.14 7.14
C GLY A 33 -2.01 -5.37 7.92
N GLN A 34 -1.68 -5.17 9.20
CA GLN A 34 -1.35 -6.26 10.13
C GLN A 34 -2.49 -7.28 10.25
N THR A 35 -3.73 -6.78 10.32
CA THR A 35 -4.97 -7.56 10.43
C THR A 35 -6.03 -6.95 9.54
N ASP A 36 -6.99 -7.77 9.09
CA ASP A 36 -8.10 -7.33 8.27
C ASP A 36 -8.90 -6.15 8.88
N PRO A 37 -9.29 -6.14 10.19
CA PRO A 37 -9.97 -4.99 10.77
C PRO A 37 -9.14 -3.69 10.77
N LYS A 38 -7.82 -3.78 10.96
CA LYS A 38 -6.94 -2.59 10.90
C LYS A 38 -6.86 -2.03 9.49
N ALA A 39 -6.68 -2.90 8.49
CA ALA A 39 -6.64 -2.52 7.09
C ALA A 39 -7.97 -1.87 6.65
N LYS A 40 -9.10 -2.52 6.94
CA LYS A 40 -10.44 -1.99 6.66
C LYS A 40 -10.72 -0.65 7.34
N LYS A 41 -10.27 -0.47 8.58
CA LYS A 41 -10.39 0.81 9.31
C LYS A 41 -9.64 1.94 8.61
N LEU A 42 -8.45 1.66 8.05
CA LEU A 42 -7.67 2.68 7.37
C LEU A 42 -8.28 3.06 6.02
N ILE A 43 -8.62 2.08 5.18
CA ILE A 43 -9.24 2.34 3.88
C ILE A 43 -10.66 2.93 4.03
N GLY A 44 -11.37 2.58 5.10
CA GLY A 44 -12.66 3.13 5.46
C GLY A 44 -12.65 4.65 5.69
N LYS A 45 -11.49 5.24 5.99
CA LYS A 45 -11.33 6.69 6.06
C LYS A 45 -11.46 7.33 4.66
N ILE A 46 -10.89 6.72 3.62
CA ILE A 46 -11.07 7.15 2.23
C ILE A 46 -12.56 7.02 1.86
N GLN A 47 -13.13 5.86 2.17
CA GLN A 47 -14.54 5.57 1.90
C GLN A 47 -15.48 6.63 2.52
N ALA A 48 -15.20 7.03 3.77
CA ALA A 48 -15.98 8.07 4.45
C ALA A 48 -15.81 9.45 3.78
N GLN A 49 -14.59 9.82 3.35
CA GLN A 49 -14.34 11.07 2.64
C GLN A 49 -15.12 11.12 1.32
N LEU A 50 -15.05 10.08 0.51
CA LEU A 50 -15.73 10.01 -0.78
C LEU A 50 -17.26 9.98 -0.67
N LYS A 51 -17.79 9.42 0.44
CA LYS A 51 -19.23 9.29 0.68
C LYS A 51 -19.85 10.54 1.30
N SER A 52 -19.16 11.20 2.24
CA SER A 52 -19.77 12.14 3.18
C SER A 52 -19.11 13.52 3.25
N ASN A 53 -17.91 13.71 2.67
CA ASN A 53 -17.26 15.02 2.69
C ASN A 53 -17.93 15.96 1.68
N THR A 54 -18.73 16.91 2.21
CA THR A 54 -19.51 17.84 1.38
C THR A 54 -18.63 18.72 0.48
N ARG A 55 -17.41 19.10 0.92
CA ARG A 55 -16.49 19.88 0.08
C ARG A 55 -16.05 19.06 -1.13
N LEU A 56 -15.59 17.82 -0.91
CA LEU A 56 -15.19 16.93 -2.01
C LEU A 56 -16.36 16.63 -2.96
N ILE A 57 -17.57 16.46 -2.42
CA ILE A 57 -18.77 16.22 -3.23
C ILE A 57 -19.11 17.45 -4.07
N ASN A 58 -18.99 18.67 -3.53
CA ASN A 58 -19.27 19.91 -4.26
C ASN A 58 -18.23 20.15 -5.37
N ASP A 59 -16.95 19.90 -5.09
CA ASP A 59 -15.85 20.20 -6.03
C ASP A 59 -15.72 19.14 -7.13
N TYR A 60 -15.96 17.85 -6.80
CA TYR A 60 -15.67 16.72 -7.68
C TYR A 60 -16.86 15.82 -7.98
N GLY A 61 -18.03 16.09 -7.40
CA GLY A 61 -19.23 15.27 -7.54
C GLY A 61 -19.22 14.02 -6.63
N ARG A 62 -20.37 13.34 -6.60
CA ARG A 62 -20.55 12.11 -5.81
C ARG A 62 -19.76 10.95 -6.41
N ARG A 63 -19.01 10.25 -5.56
CA ARG A 63 -18.17 9.10 -5.95
C ARG A 63 -18.65 7.77 -5.36
N PHE A 64 -19.70 7.81 -4.55
CA PHE A 64 -20.33 6.66 -3.94
C PHE A 64 -21.07 5.80 -4.99
N ASN A 65 -20.68 4.51 -5.08
CA ASN A 65 -21.31 3.54 -5.96
C ASN A 65 -22.21 2.59 -5.14
N TYR A 66 -23.51 2.63 -5.34
CA TYR A 66 -24.47 1.82 -4.58
C TYR A 66 -24.32 0.30 -4.79
N GLY A 67 -23.84 -0.12 -5.95
CA GLY A 67 -23.69 -1.53 -6.31
C GLY A 67 -22.41 -2.19 -5.78
N ASP A 68 -21.37 -1.39 -5.46
CA ASP A 68 -20.06 -1.87 -5.06
C ASP A 68 -19.42 -0.94 -4.01
N TRP A 69 -19.90 -1.07 -2.76
CA TRP A 69 -19.45 -0.24 -1.64
C TRP A 69 -19.39 -1.00 -0.32
N THR A 70 -18.64 -2.11 -0.31
CA THR A 70 -18.47 -2.90 0.89
C THR A 70 -17.36 -2.34 1.80
N ASN A 71 -17.36 -2.72 3.07
CA ASN A 71 -16.32 -2.29 4.00
C ASN A 71 -14.98 -2.93 3.67
N GLY A 72 -14.05 -2.13 3.20
CA GLY A 72 -12.69 -2.58 2.86
C GLY A 72 -12.51 -3.08 1.43
N ASP A 73 -13.58 -3.11 0.62
CA ASP A 73 -13.53 -3.44 -0.81
C ASP A 73 -14.63 -2.66 -1.52
N PHE A 74 -14.26 -1.68 -2.34
CA PHE A 74 -15.22 -0.85 -3.04
C PHE A 74 -14.64 -0.23 -4.30
N THR A 75 -15.52 0.02 -5.26
CA THR A 75 -15.23 0.72 -6.51
C THR A 75 -16.03 2.01 -6.60
N THR A 76 -15.40 3.10 -6.98
CA THR A 76 -16.06 4.40 -7.15
C THR A 76 -16.89 4.45 -8.42
N THR A 77 -17.76 5.47 -8.56
CA THR A 77 -18.59 5.65 -9.77
C THR A 77 -17.78 5.88 -11.05
N ASP A 78 -16.52 6.29 -10.92
CA ASP A 78 -15.58 6.46 -12.03
C ASP A 78 -14.60 5.28 -12.19
N GLY A 79 -14.89 4.13 -11.55
CA GLY A 79 -14.21 2.86 -11.78
C GLY A 79 -12.91 2.65 -11.00
N VAL A 80 -12.55 3.54 -10.07
CA VAL A 80 -11.33 3.38 -9.26
C VAL A 80 -11.59 2.43 -8.10
N LYS A 81 -10.78 1.37 -7.97
CA LYS A 81 -10.91 0.33 -6.96
C LYS A 81 -10.06 0.62 -5.73
N PHE A 82 -10.63 0.31 -4.55
CA PHE A 82 -9.96 0.37 -3.26
C PHE A 82 -10.19 -0.92 -2.50
N LYS A 83 -9.11 -1.63 -2.15
CA LYS A 83 -9.19 -2.91 -1.44
C LYS A 83 -8.21 -2.99 -0.28
N ALA A 84 -8.68 -3.56 0.83
CA ALA A 84 -7.89 -3.78 2.03
C ALA A 84 -7.76 -5.27 2.32
N LEU A 85 -6.54 -5.73 2.59
CA LEU A 85 -6.23 -7.10 2.99
C LEU A 85 -5.33 -7.10 4.23
N SER A 86 -5.30 -8.22 4.95
CA SER A 86 -4.25 -8.46 5.94
C SER A 86 -3.04 -9.13 5.29
N ILE A 87 -1.86 -8.95 5.88
CA ILE A 87 -0.62 -9.60 5.41
C ILE A 87 -0.70 -11.14 5.41
N SER A 88 -1.64 -11.72 6.19
CA SER A 88 -1.88 -13.16 6.22
C SER A 88 -2.82 -13.65 5.12
N GLN A 89 -3.50 -12.75 4.41
CA GLN A 89 -4.35 -13.08 3.27
C GLN A 89 -3.49 -13.11 2.00
N SER A 90 -3.80 -14.03 1.09
CA SER A 90 -3.07 -14.09 -0.18
C SER A 90 -3.40 -12.89 -1.05
N ALA A 91 -2.39 -12.12 -1.42
CA ALA A 91 -2.53 -11.08 -2.44
C ALA A 91 -2.49 -11.67 -3.87
N ARG A 92 -2.15 -12.95 -4.01
CA ARG A 92 -2.02 -13.60 -5.33
C ARG A 92 -3.33 -13.66 -6.10
N GLY A 93 -4.47 -13.80 -5.41
CA GLY A 93 -5.79 -13.75 -6.04
C GLY A 93 -6.12 -12.40 -6.67
N GLU A 94 -5.48 -11.33 -6.23
CA GLU A 94 -5.68 -9.99 -6.79
C GLU A 94 -5.01 -9.80 -8.16
N SER A 95 -4.09 -10.67 -8.53
CA SER A 95 -3.45 -10.67 -9.85
C SER A 95 -4.29 -11.35 -10.94
N GLU A 96 -5.37 -12.06 -10.56
CA GLU A 96 -6.27 -12.73 -11.49
C GLU A 96 -7.42 -11.81 -11.95
N GLU A 97 -7.61 -10.65 -11.31
CA GLU A 97 -8.56 -9.64 -11.76
C GLU A 97 -7.99 -8.85 -12.95
N GLU A 98 -8.85 -8.40 -13.86
CA GLU A 98 -8.47 -7.64 -15.07
C GLU A 98 -7.67 -6.36 -14.77
N ASN A 99 -7.77 -5.83 -13.54
CA ASN A 99 -7.08 -4.62 -13.11
C ASN A 99 -6.10 -4.93 -11.98
N ARG A 100 -4.81 -4.69 -12.21
CA ARG A 100 -3.76 -4.82 -11.21
C ARG A 100 -3.57 -3.51 -10.41
N PRO A 101 -3.17 -3.57 -9.13
CA PRO A 101 -2.90 -2.38 -8.34
C PRO A 101 -1.83 -1.49 -8.97
N ASP A 102 -2.02 -0.18 -8.96
CA ASP A 102 -1.02 0.83 -9.31
C ASP A 102 -0.51 1.61 -8.08
N TYR A 103 -1.17 1.44 -6.92
CA TYR A 103 -0.74 1.94 -5.63
C TYR A 103 -0.88 0.86 -4.56
N ILE A 104 0.21 0.41 -3.97
CA ILE A 104 0.23 -0.55 -2.88
C ILE A 104 0.80 0.11 -1.63
N LEU A 105 0.05 0.04 -0.52
CA LEU A 105 0.51 0.46 0.80
C LEU A 105 0.54 -0.73 1.75
N VAL A 106 1.70 -1.03 2.32
CA VAL A 106 1.86 -1.93 3.46
C VAL A 106 1.98 -1.09 4.73
N ASP A 107 0.95 -1.11 5.60
CA ASP A 107 0.88 -0.26 6.80
C ASP A 107 0.91 -1.10 8.08
N ASP A 108 1.90 -0.80 8.93
CA ASP A 108 2.11 -1.37 10.28
C ASP A 108 1.96 -2.91 10.33
N ALA A 109 2.56 -3.59 9.34
CA ALA A 109 2.41 -5.03 9.16
C ALA A 109 3.22 -5.87 10.17
N ASP A 110 4.26 -5.31 10.81
CA ASP A 110 5.11 -6.02 11.75
C ASP A 110 4.53 -6.14 13.17
N THR A 111 4.82 -7.25 13.82
CA THR A 111 4.54 -7.48 15.25
C THR A 111 5.82 -7.87 15.98
N LYS A 112 5.90 -7.54 17.28
CA LYS A 112 7.03 -7.98 18.14
C LYS A 112 7.20 -9.50 18.10
N LYS A 113 6.08 -10.25 18.17
CA LYS A 113 6.10 -11.72 18.12
C LYS A 113 6.74 -12.24 16.82
N ARG A 114 6.40 -11.63 15.69
CA ARG A 114 6.95 -11.99 14.37
C ARG A 114 8.43 -11.64 14.29
N CYS A 115 8.82 -10.43 14.67
CA CYS A 115 10.21 -9.98 14.60
C CYS A 115 11.16 -10.76 15.52
N ASN A 116 10.67 -11.32 16.63
CA ASN A 116 11.46 -12.17 17.53
C ASN A 116 11.63 -13.62 17.00
N ASN A 117 11.05 -13.95 15.86
CA ASN A 117 11.19 -15.26 15.22
C ASN A 117 11.69 -15.07 13.78
N ASP A 118 12.93 -15.47 13.54
CA ASP A 118 13.63 -15.24 12.26
C ASP A 118 12.89 -15.87 11.08
N LYS A 119 12.29 -17.07 11.28
CA LYS A 119 11.52 -17.74 10.23
C LYS A 119 10.28 -16.94 9.86
N LEU A 120 9.47 -16.55 10.86
CA LEU A 120 8.24 -15.77 10.63
C LEU A 120 8.53 -14.38 10.07
N SER A 121 9.66 -13.79 10.47
CA SER A 121 10.10 -12.50 9.94
C SER A 121 10.47 -12.60 8.47
N ARG A 122 11.21 -13.64 8.09
CA ARG A 122 11.58 -13.89 6.70
C ARG A 122 10.36 -14.18 5.84
N GLU A 123 9.47 -15.05 6.29
CA GLU A 123 8.20 -15.34 5.59
C GLU A 123 7.37 -14.06 5.35
N ALA A 124 7.31 -13.15 6.33
CA ALA A 124 6.61 -11.88 6.17
C ALA A 124 7.29 -10.96 5.18
N TYR A 125 8.62 -10.90 5.18
CA TYR A 125 9.39 -10.15 4.20
C TYR A 125 9.18 -10.70 2.78
N ASP A 126 9.28 -12.02 2.60
CA ASP A 126 9.09 -12.69 1.31
C ASP A 126 7.66 -12.45 0.80
N THR A 127 6.66 -12.54 1.67
CA THR A 127 5.27 -12.20 1.32
C THR A 127 5.14 -10.76 0.79
N VAL A 128 5.79 -9.80 1.44
CA VAL A 128 5.72 -8.39 1.01
C VAL A 128 6.52 -8.15 -0.27
N TRP A 129 7.71 -8.74 -0.37
CA TRP A 129 8.62 -8.50 -1.48
C TRP A 129 8.24 -9.27 -2.74
N GLU A 130 7.85 -10.51 -2.60
CA GLU A 130 7.55 -11.40 -3.73
C GLU A 130 6.07 -11.41 -4.07
N ASP A 131 5.21 -11.72 -3.10
CA ASP A 131 3.78 -11.92 -3.38
C ASP A 131 3.04 -10.58 -3.58
N ILE A 132 3.14 -9.67 -2.60
CA ILE A 132 2.37 -8.41 -2.63
C ILE A 132 2.93 -7.47 -3.71
N ARG A 133 4.24 -7.25 -3.74
CA ARG A 133 4.85 -6.42 -4.78
C ARG A 133 4.67 -7.02 -6.18
N GLY A 134 4.66 -8.35 -6.28
CA GLY A 134 4.41 -9.08 -7.54
C GLY A 134 3.00 -8.93 -8.10
N THR A 135 2.06 -8.34 -7.35
CA THR A 135 0.71 -8.04 -7.87
C THR A 135 0.67 -6.85 -8.81
N PHE A 136 1.71 -6.00 -8.85
CA PHE A 136 1.81 -4.95 -9.86
C PHE A 136 1.80 -5.49 -11.28
N ASP A 137 1.33 -4.70 -12.21
CA ASP A 137 1.55 -4.96 -13.64
C ASP A 137 3.03 -4.78 -13.97
N GLU A 138 3.69 -5.84 -14.47
CA GLU A 138 5.12 -5.81 -14.80
C GLU A 138 5.45 -4.80 -15.91
N GLY A 139 4.51 -4.56 -16.84
CA GLY A 139 4.62 -3.56 -17.91
C GLY A 139 4.10 -2.18 -17.54
N GLY A 140 3.50 -2.03 -16.37
CA GLY A 140 2.85 -0.80 -15.94
C GLY A 140 3.85 0.32 -15.62
N GLU A 141 3.62 1.50 -16.18
CA GLU A 141 4.44 2.70 -15.89
C GLU A 141 4.22 3.22 -14.46
N ARG A 142 3.11 2.83 -13.81
CA ARG A 142 2.66 3.35 -12.52
C ARG A 142 2.71 2.27 -11.46
N GLN A 143 3.83 2.16 -10.79
CA GLN A 143 4.05 1.22 -9.69
C GLN A 143 4.48 1.99 -8.45
N ARG A 144 3.51 2.32 -7.58
CA ARG A 144 3.75 3.04 -6.33
C ARG A 144 3.69 2.09 -5.15
N PHE A 145 4.86 1.63 -4.72
CA PHE A 145 5.00 0.74 -3.58
C PHE A 145 5.43 1.51 -2.35
N CYS A 146 4.56 1.59 -1.36
CA CYS A 146 4.78 2.31 -0.10
C CYS A 146 4.76 1.34 1.08
N VAL A 147 5.73 1.48 1.98
CA VAL A 147 5.77 0.71 3.24
C VAL A 147 5.86 1.68 4.40
N ALA A 148 4.83 1.70 5.25
CA ALA A 148 4.78 2.51 6.46
C ALA A 148 4.85 1.61 7.68
N ASN A 149 6.00 1.59 8.35
CA ASN A 149 6.21 0.81 9.55
C ASN A 149 7.15 1.50 10.53
N ASN A 150 7.14 1.06 11.78
CA ASN A 150 8.11 1.49 12.78
C ASN A 150 9.32 0.55 12.76
N ASN A 151 10.51 1.11 12.60
CA ASN A 151 11.75 0.33 12.61
C ASN A 151 12.22 0.12 14.06
N PHE A 152 11.62 -0.86 14.77
CA PHE A 152 11.88 -1.15 16.18
C PHE A 152 12.73 -2.42 16.41
N HIS A 153 13.02 -3.16 15.34
CA HIS A 153 13.79 -4.42 15.42
C HIS A 153 14.54 -4.66 14.10
N PRO A 154 15.73 -5.29 14.12
CA PRO A 154 16.46 -5.61 12.88
C PRO A 154 15.69 -6.50 11.90
N ASN A 155 14.77 -7.32 12.42
CA ASN A 155 13.95 -8.23 11.63
C ASN A 155 12.62 -7.60 11.16
N THR A 156 12.42 -6.28 11.27
CA THR A 156 11.25 -5.64 10.67
C THR A 156 11.34 -5.66 9.15
N ILE A 157 10.18 -5.76 8.49
CA ILE A 157 10.07 -5.70 7.03
C ILE A 157 10.77 -4.44 6.49
N ILE A 158 10.54 -3.28 7.13
CA ILE A 158 11.14 -2.02 6.69
C ILE A 158 12.67 -2.05 6.79
N HIS A 159 13.24 -2.68 7.83
CA HIS A 159 14.70 -2.80 7.97
C HIS A 159 15.28 -3.68 6.87
N GLN A 160 14.67 -4.83 6.62
CA GLN A 160 15.10 -5.76 5.57
C GLN A 160 15.00 -5.13 4.18
N LEU A 161 13.90 -4.40 3.89
CA LEU A 161 13.73 -3.64 2.65
C LEU A 161 14.81 -2.56 2.48
N LYS A 162 15.16 -1.82 3.54
CA LYS A 162 16.26 -0.83 3.49
C LYS A 162 17.59 -1.46 3.07
N LEU A 163 17.92 -2.62 3.62
CA LEU A 163 19.13 -3.36 3.23
C LEU A 163 19.07 -3.81 1.77
N GLN A 164 17.95 -4.35 1.33
CA GLN A 164 17.75 -4.78 -0.05
C GLN A 164 17.86 -3.61 -1.05
N PHE A 165 17.22 -2.49 -0.78
CA PHE A 165 17.32 -1.31 -1.64
C PHE A 165 18.73 -0.73 -1.69
N LYS A 166 19.47 -0.76 -0.56
CA LYS A 166 20.88 -0.38 -0.55
C LYS A 166 21.70 -1.22 -1.52
N LEU A 167 21.55 -2.54 -1.47
CA LEU A 167 22.23 -3.47 -2.36
C LEU A 167 21.85 -3.25 -3.84
N ILE A 168 20.57 -3.04 -4.13
CA ILE A 168 20.09 -2.76 -5.49
C ILE A 168 20.71 -1.46 -6.01
N ASN A 169 20.73 -0.40 -5.20
CA ASN A 169 21.30 0.88 -5.58
C ASN A 169 22.81 0.80 -5.78
N GLU A 170 23.54 0.05 -4.96
CA GLU A 170 24.97 -0.17 -5.14
C GLU A 170 25.27 -0.91 -6.46
N LYS A 171 24.49 -1.96 -6.75
CA LYS A 171 24.60 -2.67 -8.04
C LYS A 171 24.24 -1.77 -9.24
N ALA A 172 23.20 -0.94 -9.13
CA ALA A 172 22.83 0.00 -10.19
C ALA A 172 23.92 1.05 -10.44
N LYS A 173 24.52 1.61 -9.38
CA LYS A 173 25.65 2.54 -9.47
C LYS A 173 26.86 1.89 -10.16
N ALA A 174 27.24 0.67 -9.75
CA ALA A 174 28.34 -0.08 -10.35
C ALA A 174 28.09 -0.36 -11.85
N ALA A 175 26.86 -0.62 -12.24
CA ALA A 175 26.44 -0.87 -13.61
C ALA A 175 26.15 0.42 -14.42
N LYS A 176 26.37 1.61 -13.86
CA LYS A 176 26.04 2.94 -14.45
C LYS A 176 24.58 3.04 -14.90
N ARG A 177 23.67 2.35 -14.21
CA ARG A 177 22.22 2.40 -14.49
C ARG A 177 21.56 3.50 -13.67
N THR A 178 20.44 4.03 -14.16
CA THR A 178 19.61 4.99 -13.43
C THR A 178 19.05 4.34 -12.15
N ILE A 179 19.25 5.01 -11.02
CA ILE A 179 18.66 4.57 -9.75
C ILE A 179 17.19 4.96 -9.75
N ARG A 180 16.32 3.96 -9.70
CA ARG A 180 14.84 4.16 -9.63
C ARG A 180 14.27 3.92 -8.24
N HIS A 181 15.12 3.49 -7.28
CA HIS A 181 14.67 3.20 -5.91
C HIS A 181 15.29 4.21 -4.95
N PHE A 182 14.49 4.76 -4.07
CA PHE A 182 14.97 5.56 -2.96
C PHE A 182 14.30 5.11 -1.66
N VAL A 183 15.02 5.24 -0.57
CA VAL A 183 14.54 4.93 0.79
C VAL A 183 14.55 6.24 1.56
N VAL A 184 13.39 6.59 2.10
CA VAL A 184 13.20 7.77 2.94
C VAL A 184 13.19 7.37 4.40
#